data_91987f6b1c8ad8d81bd1cf0c13f708de
#
_entry.id   91987f6b1c8ad8d81bd1cf0c13f708de
#
_cell.length_a   1.000
_cell.length_b   1.000
_cell.length_c   1.000
_cell.angle_alpha   90.00
_cell.angle_beta   90.00
_cell.angle_gamma   90.00
#
_symmetry.space_group_name_H-M   'P 1'
#
loop_
_entity.id
_entity.type
_entity.pdbx_description
1 polymer ?
#
loop_
_entity_poly.entity_id
_entity_poly.type
_entity_poly.pdbx_seq_one_letter_code
_entity_poly.pdbx_strand_id
1 'polypeptide(L)'
;NYKYCNEKGIDDKERIKRRVYGLVFTMCHYMGGRPKEILGLKWSDISINPSDDKKGKEINRLVHIPATNSKTGKSRDIIAPIAPQLERLIKWYREFGIHVEPNSDNFVFPRLTNSVLNQNIPTSDVAWKKRLNKVIEGADKDGAIQLNGRKITNYSARHFYITEAIRRGVDIYDIALNAGTSLTYIERTYSHITVQMRSKELTKGLGKHRLIDPLLEENFG
;
A
#
# COMPACT_ATOMS: atom_id res chain seq x y z
N ASN A 1 15.53 7.93 0.30
CA ASN A 1 16.12 9.10 1.01
C ASN A 1 15.24 10.32 0.80
N TYR A 2 14.18 10.41 1.59
CA TYR A 2 13.28 11.54 1.50
C TYR A 2 13.97 12.76 2.14
N LYS A 3 14.24 13.83 1.37
CA LYS A 3 14.75 15.11 1.89
C LYS A 3 13.96 15.56 3.12
N TYR A 4 12.62 15.45 3.04
CA TYR A 4 11.71 15.76 4.14
C TYR A 4 11.99 14.98 5.44
N CYS A 5 12.42 13.71 5.37
CA CYS A 5 12.76 12.91 6.56
C CYS A 5 14.14 13.25 7.13
N ASN A 6 14.98 13.90 6.34
CA ASN A 6 16.37 14.22 6.68
C ASN A 6 16.63 15.74 6.64
N GLU A 7 15.59 16.54 6.74
CA GLU A 7 15.68 18.00 6.81
C GLU A 7 16.60 18.43 7.97
N LYS A 8 17.44 19.42 7.74
CA LYS A 8 18.34 19.95 8.78
C LYS A 8 17.50 20.68 9.86
N GLY A 9 17.85 20.49 11.12
CA GLY A 9 17.21 21.17 12.25
C GLY A 9 15.97 20.46 12.81
N ILE A 10 15.56 19.30 12.29
CA ILE A 10 14.55 18.48 12.94
C ILE A 10 15.18 17.58 14.01
N ASP A 11 14.46 17.40 15.13
CA ASP A 11 14.89 16.45 16.15
C ASP A 11 14.68 14.99 15.68
N ASP A 12 15.31 14.06 16.39
CA ASP A 12 15.23 12.65 16.05
C ASP A 12 13.81 12.08 16.17
N LYS A 13 13.03 12.60 17.13
CA LYS A 13 11.62 12.18 17.33
C LYS A 13 10.76 12.58 16.14
N GLU A 14 10.95 13.77 15.61
CA GLU A 14 10.24 14.21 14.41
C GLU A 14 10.71 13.43 13.18
N ARG A 15 12.00 13.11 13.10
CA ARG A 15 12.56 12.31 12.00
C ARG A 15 11.95 10.91 11.96
N ILE A 16 11.82 10.23 13.11
CA ILE A 16 11.17 8.91 13.14
C ILE A 16 9.69 8.98 12.77
N LYS A 17 8.97 9.98 13.27
CA LYS A 17 7.56 10.17 12.91
C LYS A 17 7.39 10.29 11.39
N ARG A 18 8.20 11.10 10.74
CA ARG A 18 8.15 11.28 9.28
C ARG A 18 8.42 9.98 8.53
N ARG A 19 9.42 9.21 8.97
CA ARG A 19 9.77 7.90 8.39
C ARG A 19 8.64 6.89 8.57
N VAL A 20 8.14 6.75 9.79
CA VAL A 20 7.06 5.80 10.13
C VAL A 20 5.77 6.13 9.37
N TYR A 21 5.37 7.41 9.33
CA TYR A 21 4.16 7.79 8.60
C TYR A 21 4.28 7.62 7.08
N GLY A 22 5.46 7.82 6.51
CA GLY A 22 5.73 7.48 5.11
C GLY A 22 5.63 5.98 4.85
N LEU A 23 6.07 5.16 5.83
CA LEU A 23 5.98 3.71 5.71
C LEU A 23 4.54 3.20 5.73
N VAL A 24 3.63 3.81 6.50
CA VAL A 24 2.19 3.48 6.47
C VAL A 24 1.64 3.59 5.04
N PHE A 25 1.98 4.64 4.31
CA PHE A 25 1.56 4.80 2.91
C PHE A 25 2.11 3.69 2.02
N THR A 26 3.39 3.34 2.21
CA THR A 26 4.03 2.22 1.51
C THR A 26 3.36 0.88 1.85
N MET A 27 3.01 0.66 3.12
CA MET A 27 2.27 -0.55 3.52
C MET A 27 0.89 -0.62 2.87
N CYS A 28 0.16 0.49 2.79
CA CYS A 28 -1.12 0.54 2.05
C CYS A 28 -0.95 0.15 0.57
N HIS A 29 0.17 0.53 -0.04
CA HIS A 29 0.51 0.16 -1.41
C HIS A 29 0.76 -1.35 -1.56
N TYR A 30 1.55 -1.96 -0.70
CA TYR A 30 1.89 -3.38 -0.81
C TYR A 30 0.76 -4.32 -0.37
N MET A 31 -0.04 -3.89 0.60
CA MET A 31 -1.10 -4.72 1.18
C MET A 31 -2.46 -4.52 0.51
N GLY A 32 -2.66 -3.40 -0.18
CA GLY A 32 -3.99 -3.03 -0.68
C GLY A 32 -5.02 -2.76 0.43
N GLY A 33 -4.61 -2.78 1.69
CA GLY A 33 -5.46 -2.52 2.85
C GLY A 33 -5.91 -1.05 2.95
N ARG A 34 -6.94 -0.81 3.75
CA ARG A 34 -7.36 0.56 4.07
C ARG A 34 -6.40 1.19 5.08
N PRO A 35 -6.13 2.49 5.00
CA PRO A 35 -5.23 3.17 5.94
C PRO A 35 -5.55 2.90 7.41
N LYS A 36 -6.83 2.93 7.78
CA LYS A 36 -7.26 2.65 9.15
C LYS A 36 -6.93 1.21 9.58
N GLU A 37 -7.05 0.25 8.66
CA GLU A 37 -6.70 -1.14 8.93
C GLU A 37 -5.20 -1.29 9.18
N ILE A 38 -4.37 -0.63 8.36
CA ILE A 38 -2.90 -0.64 8.52
C ILE A 38 -2.46 0.03 9.81
N LEU A 39 -3.05 1.18 10.15
CA LEU A 39 -2.75 1.90 11.39
C LEU A 39 -3.15 1.12 12.66
N GLY A 40 -4.17 0.30 12.56
CA GLY A 40 -4.66 -0.54 13.67
C GLY A 40 -4.01 -1.92 13.78
N LEU A 41 -2.99 -2.23 12.98
CA LEU A 41 -2.29 -3.51 13.06
C LEU A 41 -1.50 -3.64 14.34
N LYS A 42 -1.57 -4.83 14.93
CA LYS A 42 -0.72 -5.29 16.02
C LYS A 42 0.37 -6.21 15.49
N TRP A 43 1.44 -6.38 16.24
CA TRP A 43 2.49 -7.34 15.87
C TRP A 43 1.98 -8.79 15.88
N SER A 44 1.00 -9.09 16.74
CA SER A 44 0.30 -10.39 16.77
C SER A 44 -0.55 -10.67 15.52
N ASP A 45 -0.93 -9.63 14.77
CA ASP A 45 -1.67 -9.80 13.51
C ASP A 45 -0.80 -10.22 12.32
N ILE A 46 0.53 -10.27 12.49
CA ILE A 46 1.48 -10.51 11.39
C ILE A 46 2.24 -11.80 11.61
N SER A 47 2.16 -12.71 10.66
CA SER A 47 2.87 -13.98 10.68
C SER A 47 3.60 -14.27 9.36
N ILE A 48 4.46 -15.26 9.36
CA ILE A 48 5.06 -15.80 8.13
C ILE A 48 3.97 -16.47 7.32
N ASN A 49 3.94 -16.25 6.01
CA ASN A 49 3.00 -16.95 5.15
C ASN A 49 3.38 -18.45 5.08
N PRO A 50 2.52 -19.38 5.54
CA PRO A 50 2.86 -20.79 5.56
C PRO A 50 2.99 -21.43 4.17
N SER A 51 2.48 -20.77 3.14
CA SER A 51 2.57 -21.21 1.73
C SER A 51 3.84 -20.71 1.02
N ASP A 52 4.65 -19.87 1.66
CA ASP A 52 5.91 -19.44 1.07
C ASP A 52 6.92 -20.59 1.07
N ASP A 53 7.53 -20.84 -0.09
CA ASP A 53 8.51 -21.88 -0.29
C ASP A 53 9.70 -21.68 0.68
N LYS A 54 10.09 -22.76 1.36
CA LYS A 54 11.17 -22.79 2.38
C LYS A 54 12.57 -22.45 1.87
N LYS A 55 12.71 -21.96 0.63
CA LYS A 55 13.98 -21.63 -0.03
C LYS A 55 14.56 -20.25 0.33
N GLY A 56 14.24 -19.71 1.49
CA GLY A 56 15.11 -18.70 2.14
C GLY A 56 14.91 -17.23 1.76
N LYS A 57 13.86 -16.87 1.01
CA LYS A 57 13.49 -15.46 0.77
C LYS A 57 12.00 -15.22 1.00
N GLU A 58 11.56 -15.53 2.18
CA GLU A 58 10.17 -15.28 2.60
C GLU A 58 9.93 -13.78 2.76
N ILE A 59 9.56 -13.11 1.67
CA ILE A 59 9.19 -11.68 1.68
C ILE A 59 7.72 -11.46 2.01
N ASN A 60 6.87 -12.49 1.79
CA ASN A 60 5.45 -12.41 2.05
C ASN A 60 5.14 -12.60 3.54
N ARG A 61 4.14 -11.88 4.00
CA ARG A 61 3.56 -12.05 5.32
C ARG A 61 2.07 -12.30 5.18
N LEU A 62 1.56 -13.15 6.05
CA LEU A 62 0.13 -13.30 6.29
C LEU A 62 -0.24 -12.28 7.36
N VAL A 63 -1.17 -11.39 7.03
CA VAL A 63 -1.62 -10.30 7.91
C VAL A 63 -3.10 -10.47 8.16
N HIS A 64 -3.45 -10.73 9.41
CA HIS A 64 -4.83 -10.83 9.85
C HIS A 64 -5.41 -9.42 10.12
N ILE A 65 -6.50 -9.08 9.45
CA ILE A 65 -7.28 -7.87 9.74
C ILE A 65 -8.48 -8.29 10.58
N PRO A 66 -8.48 -7.99 11.88
CA PRO A 66 -9.59 -8.38 12.75
C PRO A 66 -10.87 -7.61 12.41
N ALA A 67 -12.02 -8.20 12.70
CA ALA A 67 -13.34 -7.62 12.43
C ALA A 67 -13.50 -6.20 13.03
N THR A 68 -12.96 -5.98 14.22
CA THR A 68 -12.96 -4.70 14.94
C THR A 68 -12.21 -3.59 14.22
N ASN A 69 -11.21 -3.96 13.41
CA ASN A 69 -10.40 -3.02 12.62
C ASN A 69 -10.91 -2.87 11.17
N SER A 70 -11.79 -3.76 10.74
CA SER A 70 -12.36 -3.77 9.38
C SER A 70 -13.55 -2.80 9.25
N LYS A 71 -13.64 -2.09 8.12
CA LYS A 71 -14.80 -1.23 7.82
C LYS A 71 -16.10 -2.03 7.70
N THR A 72 -16.01 -3.29 7.27
CA THR A 72 -17.18 -4.16 7.01
C THR A 72 -17.59 -5.00 8.22
N GLY A 73 -16.86 -4.91 9.33
CA GLY A 73 -17.08 -5.77 10.50
C GLY A 73 -16.75 -7.25 10.28
N LYS A 74 -16.07 -7.58 9.18
CA LYS A 74 -15.64 -8.95 8.87
C LYS A 74 -14.11 -9.01 8.93
N SER A 75 -13.58 -10.04 9.58
CA SER A 75 -12.15 -10.34 9.54
C SER A 75 -11.75 -10.86 8.16
N ARG A 76 -10.48 -10.70 7.81
CA ARG A 76 -9.87 -11.29 6.62
C ARG A 76 -8.36 -11.36 6.75
N ASP A 77 -7.76 -12.19 5.94
CA ASP A 77 -6.32 -12.29 5.80
C ASP A 77 -5.84 -11.59 4.53
N ILE A 78 -4.68 -10.97 4.61
CA ILE A 78 -3.98 -10.33 3.50
C ILE A 78 -2.63 -11.02 3.34
N ILE A 79 -2.28 -11.39 2.12
CA ILE A 79 -0.92 -11.81 1.78
C ILE A 79 -0.20 -10.65 1.11
N ALA A 80 0.95 -10.25 1.66
CA ALA A 80 1.69 -9.10 1.14
C ALA A 80 3.22 -9.22 1.32
N PRO A 81 4.02 -8.76 0.34
CA PRO A 81 5.48 -8.79 0.37
C PRO A 81 6.06 -7.65 1.23
N ILE A 82 5.74 -7.63 2.52
CA ILE A 82 6.05 -6.54 3.44
C ILE A 82 7.21 -6.80 4.41
N ALA A 83 7.87 -7.96 4.32
CA ALA A 83 8.99 -8.27 5.22
C ALA A 83 10.08 -7.20 5.20
N PRO A 84 10.54 -6.68 4.05
CA PRO A 84 11.56 -5.63 4.03
C PRO A 84 11.10 -4.32 4.67
N GLN A 85 9.79 -4.01 4.61
CA GLN A 85 9.21 -2.83 5.25
C GLN A 85 9.18 -2.98 6.76
N LEU A 86 8.82 -4.17 7.26
CA LEU A 86 8.82 -4.47 8.69
C LEU A 86 10.24 -4.46 9.27
N GLU A 87 11.21 -5.05 8.59
CA GLU A 87 12.63 -5.01 8.99
C GLU A 87 13.14 -3.57 9.11
N ARG A 88 12.81 -2.73 8.12
CA ARG A 88 13.15 -1.30 8.14
C ARG A 88 12.49 -0.58 9.32
N LEU A 89 11.23 -0.88 9.60
CA LEU A 89 10.50 -0.31 10.72
C LEU A 89 11.14 -0.70 12.06
N ILE A 90 11.43 -2.00 12.24
CA ILE A 90 12.09 -2.54 13.43
C ILE A 90 13.46 -1.88 13.64
N LYS A 91 14.24 -1.74 12.56
CA LYS A 91 15.54 -1.04 12.60
C LYS A 91 15.38 0.41 13.09
N TRP A 92 14.42 1.15 12.55
CA TRP A 92 14.16 2.52 12.98
C TRP A 92 13.71 2.59 14.44
N TYR A 93 12.82 1.70 14.86
CA TYR A 93 12.40 1.64 16.26
C TYR A 93 13.57 1.38 17.19
N ARG A 94 14.45 0.45 16.85
CA ARG A 94 15.66 0.16 17.62
C ARG A 94 16.60 1.36 17.72
N GLU A 95 16.79 2.10 16.63
CA GLU A 95 17.61 3.35 16.61
C GLU A 95 17.09 4.40 17.61
N PHE A 96 15.81 4.35 17.95
CA PHE A 96 15.16 5.28 18.88
C PHE A 96 14.82 4.64 20.25
N GLY A 97 15.44 3.52 20.56
CA GLY A 97 15.25 2.84 21.86
C GLY A 97 13.88 2.19 22.04
N ILE A 98 13.14 1.97 20.94
CA ILE A 98 11.84 1.31 20.96
C ILE A 98 12.06 -0.18 20.79
N HIS A 99 11.70 -0.95 21.80
CA HIS A 99 11.71 -2.41 21.72
C HIS A 99 10.48 -2.92 21.00
N VAL A 100 10.68 -3.82 20.03
CA VAL A 100 9.60 -4.52 19.32
C VAL A 100 9.57 -5.96 19.77
N GLU A 101 8.45 -6.37 20.31
CA GLU A 101 8.17 -7.76 20.63
C GLU A 101 7.32 -8.38 19.52
N PRO A 102 7.86 -9.33 18.75
CA PRO A 102 7.07 -10.11 17.79
C PRO A 102 5.90 -10.80 18.50
N ASN A 103 4.78 -10.93 17.80
CA ASN A 103 3.55 -11.57 18.31
C ASN A 103 2.93 -10.88 19.54
N SER A 104 3.33 -9.65 19.86
CA SER A 104 2.73 -8.87 20.95
C SER A 104 1.47 -8.14 20.51
N ASP A 105 0.66 -7.73 21.48
CA ASP A 105 -0.51 -6.89 21.27
C ASP A 105 -0.19 -5.40 21.06
N ASN A 106 1.09 -5.05 21.04
CA ASN A 106 1.54 -3.71 20.72
C ASN A 106 1.24 -3.36 19.25
N PHE A 107 0.86 -2.10 19.01
CA PHE A 107 0.60 -1.65 17.64
C PHE A 107 1.88 -1.55 16.80
N VAL A 108 1.80 -1.97 15.55
CA VAL A 108 2.87 -1.80 14.56
C VAL A 108 3.15 -0.32 14.29
N PHE A 109 2.09 0.50 14.28
CA PHE A 109 2.16 1.95 14.11
C PHE A 109 1.61 2.68 15.34
N PRO A 110 2.35 2.69 16.44
CA PRO A 110 1.90 3.29 17.69
C PRO A 110 1.84 4.81 17.60
N ARG A 111 1.12 5.42 18.53
CA ARG A 111 1.04 6.86 18.66
C ARG A 111 2.37 7.46 19.12
N LEU A 112 3.02 8.15 18.21
CA LEU A 112 4.29 8.83 18.46
C LEU A 112 4.01 10.26 18.94
N THR A 113 4.17 10.51 20.23
CA THR A 113 4.11 11.88 20.83
C THR A 113 5.53 12.38 21.10
N ASN A 114 5.68 13.67 21.41
CA ASN A 114 7.00 14.25 21.69
C ASN A 114 7.61 13.75 23.01
N SER A 115 6.76 13.27 23.93
CA SER A 115 7.18 12.88 25.29
C SER A 115 7.20 11.37 25.53
N VAL A 116 6.30 10.60 24.88
CA VAL A 116 6.19 9.16 25.14
C VAL A 116 5.75 8.42 23.88
N LEU A 117 6.43 7.30 23.62
CA LEU A 117 5.93 6.28 22.72
C LEU A 117 4.91 5.41 23.50
N ASN A 118 3.66 5.48 23.14
CA ASN A 118 2.67 4.58 23.72
C ASN A 118 2.35 3.48 22.70
N GLN A 119 2.96 2.31 22.91
CA GLN A 119 2.80 1.15 22.02
C GLN A 119 1.38 0.55 22.07
N ASN A 120 0.60 0.88 23.09
CA ASN A 120 -0.75 0.39 23.30
C ASN A 120 -1.84 1.28 22.66
N ILE A 121 -1.45 2.38 22.02
CA ILE A 121 -2.38 3.28 21.33
C ILE A 121 -1.95 3.44 19.88
N PRO A 122 -2.81 3.18 18.90
CA PRO A 122 -2.45 3.33 17.49
C PRO A 122 -2.34 4.80 17.09
N THR A 123 -1.57 5.07 16.04
CA THR A 123 -1.60 6.36 15.36
C THR A 123 -3.00 6.64 14.81
N SER A 124 -3.56 7.81 15.11
CA SER A 124 -4.87 8.17 14.58
C SER A 124 -4.81 8.50 13.07
N ASP A 125 -5.88 8.14 12.35
CA ASP A 125 -6.02 8.44 10.92
C ASP A 125 -5.87 9.95 10.61
N VAL A 126 -6.41 10.80 11.49
CA VAL A 126 -6.31 12.26 11.35
C VAL A 126 -4.85 12.74 11.45
N ALA A 127 -4.11 12.25 12.46
CA ALA A 127 -2.70 12.62 12.64
C ALA A 127 -1.86 12.15 11.47
N TRP A 128 -2.10 10.93 11.00
CA TRP A 128 -1.40 10.37 9.84
C TRP A 128 -1.70 11.15 8.54
N LYS A 129 -2.98 11.44 8.24
CA LYS A 129 -3.37 12.25 7.06
C LYS A 129 -2.70 13.61 7.05
N LYS A 130 -2.71 14.32 8.19
CA LYS A 130 -2.05 15.62 8.31
C LYS A 130 -0.56 15.54 7.96
N ARG A 131 0.12 14.48 8.39
CA ARG A 131 1.54 14.26 8.09
C ARG A 131 1.78 13.84 6.65
N LEU A 132 0.95 12.93 6.11
CA LEU A 132 1.03 12.50 4.72
C LEU A 132 0.91 13.71 3.77
N ASN A 133 -0.05 14.59 4.00
CA ASN A 133 -0.22 15.80 3.19
C ASN A 133 1.05 16.65 3.20
N LYS A 134 1.67 16.87 4.36
CA LYS A 134 2.94 17.61 4.45
C LYS A 134 4.08 16.94 3.66
N VAL A 135 4.15 15.60 3.68
CA VAL A 135 5.14 14.85 2.89
C VAL A 135 4.91 15.05 1.40
N ILE A 136 3.66 14.99 0.95
CA ILE A 136 3.29 15.14 -0.45
C ILE A 136 3.56 16.58 -0.92
N GLU A 137 3.13 17.57 -0.15
CA GLU A 137 3.38 18.99 -0.42
C GLU A 137 4.87 19.32 -0.50
N GLY A 138 5.66 18.77 0.45
CA GLY A 138 7.12 18.92 0.44
C GLY A 138 7.77 18.27 -0.78
N ALA A 139 7.33 17.07 -1.16
CA ALA A 139 7.85 16.35 -2.31
C ALA A 139 7.52 17.06 -3.64
N ASP A 140 6.34 17.64 -3.77
CA ASP A 140 5.94 18.43 -4.94
C ASP A 140 6.75 19.73 -5.04
N LYS A 141 6.90 20.46 -3.93
CA LYS A 141 7.72 21.66 -3.84
C LYS A 141 9.19 21.42 -4.18
N ASP A 142 9.74 20.27 -3.74
CA ASP A 142 11.12 19.87 -4.02
C ASP A 142 11.31 19.30 -5.44
N GLY A 143 10.26 19.20 -6.23
CA GLY A 143 10.28 18.60 -7.58
C GLY A 143 10.52 17.08 -7.58
N ALA A 144 10.44 16.43 -6.42
CA ALA A 144 10.57 14.97 -6.31
C ALA A 144 9.37 14.22 -6.90
N ILE A 145 8.22 14.88 -6.95
CA ILE A 145 7.01 14.46 -7.67
C ILE A 145 6.44 15.66 -8.40
N GLN A 146 5.64 15.40 -9.43
CA GLN A 146 4.89 16.43 -10.15
C GLN A 146 3.41 16.11 -10.09
N LEU A 147 2.69 16.80 -9.24
CA LEU A 147 1.25 16.56 -9.08
C LEU A 147 0.46 17.01 -10.29
N ASN A 148 0.86 18.08 -10.97
CA ASN A 148 0.19 18.64 -12.17
C ASN A 148 -1.34 18.78 -11.95
N GLY A 149 -1.73 19.36 -10.80
CA GLY A 149 -3.13 19.51 -10.41
C GLY A 149 -3.81 18.24 -9.88
N ARG A 150 -3.15 17.09 -9.89
CA ARG A 150 -3.69 15.84 -9.33
C ARG A 150 -3.56 15.85 -7.82
N LYS A 151 -4.53 15.23 -7.16
CA LYS A 151 -4.55 15.12 -5.70
C LYS A 151 -4.20 13.69 -5.28
N ILE A 152 -3.13 13.54 -4.49
CA ILE A 152 -2.83 12.30 -3.80
C ILE A 152 -3.57 12.29 -2.46
N THR A 153 -4.32 11.25 -2.22
CA THR A 153 -5.06 11.03 -0.97
C THR A 153 -4.52 9.82 -0.23
N ASN A 154 -4.96 9.64 1.00
CA ASN A 154 -4.65 8.44 1.78
C ASN A 154 -5.12 7.13 1.14
N TYR A 155 -6.08 7.17 0.21
CA TYR A 155 -6.56 6.00 -0.54
C TYR A 155 -5.80 5.77 -1.85
N SER A 156 -5.01 6.73 -2.32
CA SER A 156 -4.29 6.60 -3.60
C SER A 156 -3.37 5.39 -3.66
N ALA A 157 -2.69 5.06 -2.55
CA ALA A 157 -1.83 3.89 -2.48
C ALA A 157 -2.60 2.57 -2.68
N ARG A 158 -3.81 2.47 -2.12
CA ARG A 158 -4.68 1.31 -2.32
C ARG A 158 -5.23 1.24 -3.75
N HIS A 159 -5.62 2.37 -4.34
CA HIS A 159 -6.02 2.42 -5.75
C HIS A 159 -4.88 1.95 -6.65
N PHE A 160 -3.66 2.39 -6.35
CA PHE A 160 -2.48 1.95 -7.09
C PHE A 160 -2.26 0.44 -6.95
N TYR A 161 -2.37 -0.13 -5.74
CA TYR A 161 -2.29 -1.58 -5.53
C TYR A 161 -3.27 -2.35 -6.43
N ILE A 162 -4.55 -1.97 -6.42
CA ILE A 162 -5.59 -2.65 -7.20
C ILE A 162 -5.28 -2.52 -8.70
N THR A 163 -4.93 -1.32 -9.17
CA THR A 163 -4.56 -1.07 -10.57
C THR A 163 -3.39 -1.94 -11.01
N GLU A 164 -2.32 -1.99 -10.21
CA GLU A 164 -1.14 -2.78 -10.55
C GLU A 164 -1.39 -4.29 -10.44
N ALA A 165 -2.23 -4.75 -9.52
CA ALA A 165 -2.63 -6.14 -9.44
C ALA A 165 -3.43 -6.56 -10.69
N ILE A 166 -4.37 -5.74 -11.15
CA ILE A 166 -5.11 -5.95 -12.40
C ILE A 166 -4.12 -5.99 -13.58
N ARG A 167 -3.19 -5.03 -13.68
CA ARG A 167 -2.19 -4.98 -14.76
C ARG A 167 -1.29 -6.21 -14.81
N ARG A 168 -0.98 -6.80 -13.67
CA ARG A 168 -0.22 -8.06 -13.57
C ARG A 168 -1.05 -9.30 -13.88
N GLY A 169 -2.35 -9.15 -14.16
CA GLY A 169 -3.24 -10.25 -14.47
C GLY A 169 -3.70 -11.06 -13.26
N VAL A 170 -3.59 -10.51 -12.06
CA VAL A 170 -4.16 -11.15 -10.86
C VAL A 170 -5.67 -11.21 -11.00
N ASP A 171 -6.25 -12.34 -10.63
CA ASP A 171 -7.70 -12.52 -10.68
C ASP A 171 -8.43 -11.48 -9.84
N ILE A 172 -9.51 -10.90 -10.39
CA ILE A 172 -10.25 -9.82 -9.71
C ILE A 172 -10.91 -10.28 -8.42
N TYR A 173 -11.23 -11.57 -8.30
CA TYR A 173 -11.75 -12.15 -7.07
C TYR A 173 -10.68 -12.15 -5.98
N ASP A 174 -9.47 -12.57 -6.29
CA ASP A 174 -8.33 -12.56 -5.35
C ASP A 174 -7.98 -11.13 -4.93
N ILE A 175 -8.00 -10.18 -5.88
CA ILE A 175 -7.81 -8.76 -5.57
C ILE A 175 -8.89 -8.26 -4.61
N ALA A 176 -10.15 -8.63 -4.85
CA ALA A 176 -11.28 -8.23 -4.01
C ALA A 176 -11.15 -8.78 -2.59
N LEU A 177 -10.79 -10.05 -2.44
CA LEU A 177 -10.55 -10.69 -1.15
C LEU A 177 -9.41 -10.01 -0.40
N ASN A 178 -8.25 -9.92 -1.03
CA ASN A 178 -7.05 -9.35 -0.39
C ASN A 178 -7.26 -7.88 -0.01
N ALA A 179 -7.82 -7.08 -0.89
CA ALA A 179 -8.11 -5.68 -0.62
C ALA A 179 -9.32 -5.48 0.32
N GLY A 180 -10.18 -6.47 0.54
CA GLY A 180 -11.40 -6.34 1.33
C GLY A 180 -12.41 -5.38 0.70
N THR A 181 -12.70 -5.60 -0.59
CA THR A 181 -13.70 -4.84 -1.36
C THR A 181 -14.62 -5.82 -2.12
N SER A 182 -15.68 -5.32 -2.75
CA SER A 182 -16.53 -6.17 -3.59
C SER A 182 -16.04 -6.24 -5.02
N LEU A 183 -16.35 -7.34 -5.71
CA LEU A 183 -16.13 -7.48 -7.15
C LEU A 183 -16.81 -6.35 -7.92
N THR A 184 -18.06 -6.06 -7.61
CA THR A 184 -18.84 -4.96 -8.21
C THR A 184 -18.12 -3.61 -8.09
N TYR A 185 -17.45 -3.36 -6.96
CA TYR A 185 -16.65 -2.13 -6.82
C TYR A 185 -15.44 -2.13 -7.76
N ILE A 186 -14.73 -3.25 -7.87
CA ILE A 186 -13.58 -3.37 -8.78
C ILE A 186 -14.04 -3.21 -10.22
N GLU A 187 -15.06 -3.92 -10.64
CA GLU A 187 -15.62 -3.83 -11.98
C GLU A 187 -16.03 -2.40 -12.33
N ARG A 188 -16.83 -1.76 -11.49
CA ARG A 188 -17.30 -0.39 -11.74
C ARG A 188 -16.15 0.63 -11.81
N THR A 189 -15.14 0.46 -10.96
CA THR A 189 -14.09 1.48 -10.81
C THR A 189 -12.92 1.27 -11.78
N TYR A 190 -12.64 0.01 -12.15
CA TYR A 190 -11.44 -0.35 -12.90
C TYR A 190 -11.73 -1.09 -14.22
N SER A 191 -12.99 -1.16 -14.67
CA SER A 191 -13.38 -1.86 -15.92
C SER A 191 -12.57 -1.41 -17.14
N HIS A 192 -12.30 -0.12 -17.26
CA HIS A 192 -11.52 0.45 -18.36
C HIS A 192 -10.08 -0.13 -18.43
N ILE A 193 -9.47 -0.42 -17.29
CA ILE A 193 -8.14 -1.04 -17.23
C ILE A 193 -8.23 -2.50 -17.67
N THR A 194 -9.25 -3.22 -17.19
CA THR A 194 -9.44 -4.64 -17.50
C THR A 194 -9.63 -4.88 -18.99
N VAL A 195 -10.44 -4.05 -19.67
CA VAL A 195 -10.68 -4.16 -21.12
C VAL A 195 -9.39 -3.92 -21.91
N GLN A 196 -8.64 -2.87 -21.61
CA GLN A 196 -7.39 -2.56 -22.28
C GLN A 196 -6.36 -3.70 -22.14
N MET A 197 -6.27 -4.32 -20.96
CA MET A 197 -5.32 -5.39 -20.71
C MET A 197 -5.73 -6.72 -21.34
N ARG A 198 -7.03 -6.96 -21.47
CA ARG A 198 -7.56 -8.17 -22.12
C ARG A 198 -7.70 -8.04 -23.63
N SER A 199 -7.25 -6.94 -24.23
CA SER A 199 -7.38 -6.74 -25.67
C SER A 199 -6.79 -7.91 -26.46
N LYS A 200 -5.60 -8.41 -26.07
CA LYS A 200 -4.96 -9.57 -26.72
C LYS A 200 -5.75 -10.87 -26.55
N GLU A 201 -6.32 -11.11 -25.36
CA GLU A 201 -7.18 -12.25 -25.08
C GLU A 201 -8.50 -12.15 -25.85
N LEU A 202 -9.13 -10.98 -25.85
CA LEU A 202 -10.39 -10.72 -26.55
C LEU A 202 -10.24 -10.85 -28.07
N THR A 203 -9.05 -10.60 -28.61
CA THR A 203 -8.75 -10.73 -30.05
C THR A 203 -8.01 -12.02 -30.40
N LYS A 204 -7.78 -12.92 -29.44
CA LYS A 204 -7.09 -14.19 -29.65
C LYS A 204 -7.84 -15.06 -30.66
N GLY A 205 -7.20 -15.36 -31.78
CA GLY A 205 -7.78 -16.15 -32.85
C GLY A 205 -8.56 -15.34 -33.91
N LEU A 206 -8.84 -14.06 -33.68
CA LEU A 206 -9.50 -13.20 -34.67
C LEU A 206 -8.50 -12.59 -35.68
N GLY A 207 -7.21 -12.57 -35.37
CA GLY A 207 -6.17 -11.86 -36.13
C GLY A 207 -5.49 -12.67 -37.21
N LYS A 208 -5.98 -13.83 -37.65
CA LYS A 208 -5.39 -14.57 -38.77
C LYS A 208 -5.82 -14.07 -40.17
N HIS A 209 -6.84 -13.22 -40.21
CA HIS A 209 -7.17 -12.53 -41.45
C HIS A 209 -6.45 -11.18 -41.45
N ARG A 210 -5.60 -10.96 -42.46
CA ARG A 210 -5.11 -9.62 -42.80
C ARG A 210 -6.34 -8.79 -43.23
N LEU A 211 -7.02 -8.25 -42.25
CA LEU A 211 -7.94 -7.16 -42.52
C LEU A 211 -7.06 -5.96 -42.82
N ILE A 212 -7.03 -5.57 -44.07
CA ILE A 212 -6.53 -4.25 -44.47
C ILE A 212 -7.49 -3.29 -43.72
N ASP A 213 -6.94 -2.56 -42.74
CA ASP A 213 -7.72 -1.57 -42.03
C ASP A 213 -7.94 -0.38 -42.96
N PRO A 214 -9.16 -0.15 -43.46
CA PRO A 214 -9.42 0.93 -44.41
C PRO A 214 -9.08 2.31 -43.86
N LEU A 215 -8.97 2.45 -42.51
CA LEU A 215 -8.61 3.71 -41.85
C LEU A 215 -7.11 3.99 -41.85
N LEU A 216 -6.29 2.99 -42.17
CA LEU A 216 -4.82 3.16 -42.24
C LEU A 216 -4.37 3.52 -43.67
N GLU A 217 -5.18 3.28 -44.70
CA GLU A 217 -4.82 3.62 -46.10
C GLU A 217 -4.91 5.12 -46.39
N GLU A 218 -5.72 5.89 -45.62
CA GLU A 218 -5.88 7.34 -45.83
C GLU A 218 -4.70 8.20 -45.32
N ASN A 219 -3.75 7.61 -44.59
CA ASN A 219 -2.63 8.38 -43.99
C ASN A 219 -1.27 8.16 -44.67
N PHE A 220 -1.20 7.46 -45.77
CA PHE A 220 0.04 7.19 -46.53
C PHE A 220 -0.05 7.56 -48.00
N GLY A 221 -0.93 8.50 -48.37
CA GLY A 221 -0.97 9.12 -49.68
C GLY A 221 -0.22 10.45 -49.72
#